data_44fa8680559d621fa70943873782a312
#
_entry.id   44fa8680559d621fa70943873782a312
#
_cell.length_a   1.000
_cell.length_b   1.000
_cell.length_c   1.000
_cell.angle_alpha   90.00
_cell.angle_beta   90.00
_cell.angle_gamma   90.00
#
_symmetry.space_group_name_H-M   'P 1'
#
loop_
_entity.id
_entity.type
_entity.pdbx_description
1 polymer ?
#
loop_
_entity_poly.entity_id
_entity_poly.type
_entity_poly.pdbx_seq_one_letter_code
_entity_poly.pdbx_strand_id
1 'polypeptide(L)'
;METSVKLRSGGRFVPAKLTYKPDIIICSFRYDPNLLVDIKAMDGAKWNPENKTWSVKNTGRNRFNLMYMQGIPVFQRYEWPLVEFYPTRGLYDHQVEMVRHMITRKQCILAAEMGVGKTLACIEAMEWAFMKANIRDWLWVGPKSALAAVQMEFRKWNGRIWPQFCTYDSLRNLVTANRVPEGIVFDECSKIKNPSAQRSQASLTIADRMREANAESYIIEMSGSPAPRNPSDWFMLTEVACPGFIKEGNIHKFQRRLGFIEERESLSGGVYPHLVTWFDNEELCKRCGLREDEGQHDIMSGGHQYTRSVNEVKLLGERMRGLTLVQFKKDCLSLPEKIYREIVLEPTEEVVRLANLITQTSPRAATALINLRELSDGFQYKDVKTDEKTECGTCHGSGKSISFEEGTDYATCPACGGKGNTSKIVRSVITGKTPKDDCLRDLLEEYEDVGRVVIYGGFQGTIDKIVDLCVRAGWATLKVDGRGWYCEGETDPVKMLEKFQTPTDECPKMVFIGQPGAAGMGLTLTASPVIIFYSNDFNAESRIQAEDRIHRPGMDANRGATIIDLIHLPTDRAILDNLKRKRELQELSMIELNNYMKGDKKT
;
A
#
# COMPACT_ATOMS: atom_id res chain seq x y z
N MET A 1 25.27 31.48 7.91
CA MET A 1 24.44 32.72 7.75
C MET A 1 23.51 32.77 8.95
N GLU A 2 23.47 33.89 9.66
CA GLU A 2 22.56 34.11 10.80
C GLU A 2 21.41 35.01 10.35
N THR A 3 20.18 34.61 10.67
CA THR A 3 18.97 35.34 10.24
C THR A 3 18.04 35.48 11.43
N SER A 4 17.61 36.72 11.72
CA SER A 4 16.55 37.00 12.72
C SER A 4 15.19 36.78 12.08
N VAL A 5 14.35 35.94 12.70
CA VAL A 5 13.05 35.53 12.18
C VAL A 5 12.00 35.55 13.29
N LYS A 6 10.73 35.44 12.88
CA LYS A 6 9.64 35.16 13.81
C LYS A 6 9.09 33.78 13.47
N LEU A 7 9.07 32.86 14.42
CA LEU A 7 8.55 31.51 14.25
C LEU A 7 7.13 31.42 14.84
N ARG A 8 6.18 30.96 14.03
CA ARG A 8 4.79 30.76 14.47
C ARG A 8 4.64 29.40 15.11
N SER A 9 4.14 29.37 16.35
CA SER A 9 3.80 28.15 17.06
C SER A 9 2.61 28.41 17.99
N GLY A 10 1.65 27.48 18.08
CA GLY A 10 0.46 27.65 18.91
C GLY A 10 -0.35 28.92 18.63
N GLY A 11 -0.34 29.43 17.38
CA GLY A 11 -1.06 30.65 17.00
C GLY A 11 -0.33 31.98 17.30
N ARG A 12 0.87 31.92 17.90
CA ARG A 12 1.69 33.10 18.25
C ARG A 12 2.98 33.13 17.45
N PHE A 13 3.56 34.33 17.29
CA PHE A 13 4.88 34.51 16.71
C PHE A 13 5.93 34.74 17.80
N VAL A 14 6.95 33.89 17.83
CA VAL A 14 8.07 33.95 18.77
C VAL A 14 9.29 34.43 18.04
N PRO A 15 9.96 35.50 18.48
CA PRO A 15 11.23 35.94 17.92
C PRO A 15 12.30 34.86 18.07
N ALA A 16 13.00 34.54 17.01
CA ALA A 16 14.06 33.55 16.99
C ALA A 16 15.21 33.98 16.08
N LYS A 17 16.38 33.40 16.32
CA LYS A 17 17.54 33.50 15.43
C LYS A 17 17.86 32.12 14.88
N LEU A 18 17.98 32.02 13.58
CA LEU A 18 18.38 30.82 12.87
C LEU A 18 19.79 30.99 12.29
N THR A 19 20.69 30.08 12.62
CA THR A 19 22.04 30.07 12.06
C THR A 19 22.23 28.79 11.25
N TYR A 20 22.33 28.94 9.93
CA TYR A 20 22.52 27.83 9.00
C TYR A 20 24.01 27.49 8.88
N LYS A 21 24.36 26.26 9.24
CA LYS A 21 25.68 25.63 9.02
C LYS A 21 25.54 24.47 8.04
N PRO A 22 26.60 23.92 7.47
CA PRO A 22 26.51 22.82 6.52
C PRO A 22 25.64 21.66 7.01
N ASP A 23 25.87 21.17 8.23
CA ASP A 23 25.23 19.96 8.74
C ASP A 23 24.09 20.22 9.73
N ILE A 24 24.01 21.42 10.31
CA ILE A 24 23.04 21.75 11.35
C ILE A 24 22.46 23.16 11.18
N ILE A 25 21.25 23.34 11.67
CA ILE A 25 20.62 24.65 11.84
C ILE A 25 20.51 24.90 13.35
N ILE A 26 21.07 25.99 13.82
CA ILE A 26 20.99 26.40 15.22
C ILE A 26 19.79 27.32 15.38
N CYS A 27 18.90 27.00 16.33
CA CYS A 27 17.71 27.76 16.65
C CYS A 27 17.86 28.35 18.06
N SER A 28 17.88 29.67 18.15
CA SER A 28 17.92 30.43 19.40
C SER A 28 16.64 31.22 19.56
N PHE A 29 15.90 30.98 20.64
CA PHE A 29 14.64 31.66 20.96
C PHE A 29 14.40 31.70 22.46
N ARG A 30 13.58 32.68 22.91
CA ARG A 30 13.09 32.71 24.28
C ARG A 30 12.18 31.53 24.52
N TYR A 31 12.29 30.89 25.68
CA TYR A 31 11.47 29.72 26.04
C TYR A 31 9.98 29.94 25.70
N ASP A 32 9.47 29.07 24.85
CA ASP A 32 8.07 28.93 24.51
C ASP A 32 7.73 27.44 24.43
N PRO A 33 6.76 26.95 25.21
CA PRO A 33 6.49 25.51 25.30
C PRO A 33 5.99 24.90 23.97
N ASN A 34 5.23 25.65 23.18
CA ASN A 34 4.71 25.16 21.90
C ASN A 34 5.84 25.10 20.86
N LEU A 35 6.63 26.18 20.73
CA LEU A 35 7.78 26.22 19.84
C LEU A 35 8.81 25.15 20.17
N LEU A 36 9.00 24.87 21.46
CA LEU A 36 9.89 23.82 21.94
C LEU A 36 9.42 22.43 21.45
N VAL A 37 8.13 22.17 21.48
CA VAL A 37 7.56 20.91 20.97
C VAL A 37 7.81 20.78 19.47
N ASP A 38 7.61 21.85 18.72
CA ASP A 38 7.81 21.84 17.27
C ASP A 38 9.29 21.65 16.89
N ILE A 39 10.21 22.32 17.58
CA ILE A 39 11.66 22.15 17.35
C ILE A 39 12.12 20.74 17.75
N LYS A 40 11.65 20.21 18.90
CA LYS A 40 11.97 18.83 19.32
C LYS A 40 11.47 17.75 18.34
N ALA A 41 10.43 18.03 17.59
CA ALA A 41 9.88 17.14 16.58
C ALA A 41 10.73 17.09 15.30
N MET A 42 11.65 18.02 15.11
CA MET A 42 12.52 18.07 13.93
C MET A 42 13.64 17.01 13.99
N ASP A 43 14.08 16.57 12.82
CA ASP A 43 15.15 15.56 12.74
C ASP A 43 16.46 16.07 13.36
N GLY A 44 17.03 15.23 14.22
CA GLY A 44 18.31 15.50 14.87
C GLY A 44 18.27 16.64 15.89
N ALA A 45 17.10 16.96 16.45
CA ALA A 45 16.96 18.00 17.48
C ALA A 45 17.79 17.68 18.72
N LYS A 46 18.71 18.59 19.07
CA LYS A 46 19.60 18.49 20.25
C LYS A 46 19.66 19.83 20.97
N TRP A 47 19.60 19.76 22.31
CA TRP A 47 19.78 20.92 23.16
C TRP A 47 21.26 21.13 23.50
N ASN A 48 21.74 22.38 23.39
CA ASN A 48 23.04 22.78 23.88
C ASN A 48 22.85 23.66 25.13
N PRO A 49 23.20 23.16 26.33
CA PRO A 49 23.04 23.90 27.59
C PRO A 49 23.99 25.10 27.75
N GLU A 50 25.17 25.05 27.15
CA GLU A 50 26.17 26.14 27.27
C GLU A 50 25.68 27.41 26.56
N ASN A 51 25.19 27.26 25.33
CA ASN A 51 24.75 28.37 24.51
C ASN A 51 23.22 28.63 24.61
N LYS A 52 22.51 27.79 25.35
CA LYS A 52 21.05 27.83 25.48
C LYS A 52 20.34 27.85 24.12
N THR A 53 20.78 26.99 23.22
CA THR A 53 20.26 26.89 21.85
C THR A 53 19.84 25.47 21.50
N TRP A 54 18.91 25.35 20.59
CA TRP A 54 18.60 24.07 19.94
C TRP A 54 19.35 23.96 18.62
N SER A 55 19.77 22.77 18.26
CA SER A 55 20.25 22.46 16.92
C SER A 55 19.41 21.34 16.32
N VAL A 56 19.14 21.44 15.03
CA VAL A 56 18.49 20.41 14.22
C VAL A 56 19.36 20.10 13.02
N LYS A 57 19.25 18.93 12.42
CA LYS A 57 19.98 18.64 11.17
C LYS A 57 19.60 19.63 10.08
N ASN A 58 20.56 20.00 9.25
CA ASN A 58 20.32 20.86 8.11
C ASN A 58 19.82 20.05 6.91
N THR A 59 18.59 19.53 6.99
CA THR A 59 17.90 18.77 5.94
C THR A 59 16.87 19.64 5.23
N GLY A 60 16.52 19.30 4.01
CA GLY A 60 15.46 19.97 3.25
C GLY A 60 14.15 20.00 4.03
N ARG A 61 13.82 18.91 4.73
CA ARG A 61 12.63 18.80 5.60
C ARG A 61 12.66 19.81 6.73
N ASN A 62 13.75 19.92 7.47
CA ASN A 62 13.85 20.86 8.58
C ASN A 62 13.86 22.31 8.09
N ARG A 63 14.51 22.62 6.95
CA ARG A 63 14.43 23.94 6.31
C ARG A 63 12.98 24.27 5.95
N PHE A 64 12.27 23.32 5.37
CA PHE A 64 10.86 23.48 4.99
C PHE A 64 9.97 23.79 6.20
N ASN A 65 10.13 23.03 7.28
CA ASN A 65 9.40 23.24 8.53
C ASN A 65 9.69 24.65 9.12
N LEU A 66 10.95 25.06 9.14
CA LEU A 66 11.34 26.39 9.63
C LEU A 66 10.80 27.52 8.74
N MET A 67 10.78 27.34 7.41
CA MET A 67 10.15 28.31 6.49
C MET A 67 8.64 28.41 6.74
N TYR A 68 7.96 27.29 6.92
CA TYR A 68 6.55 27.27 7.27
C TYR A 68 6.25 28.00 8.59
N MET A 69 7.08 27.74 9.61
CA MET A 69 6.96 28.42 10.91
C MET A 69 7.24 29.92 10.81
N GLN A 70 8.03 30.37 9.84
CA GLN A 70 8.23 31.80 9.57
C GLN A 70 7.04 32.46 8.86
N GLY A 71 6.02 31.69 8.49
CA GLY A 71 4.91 32.16 7.67
C GLY A 71 5.32 32.45 6.21
N ILE A 72 6.49 31.94 5.78
CA ILE A 72 6.87 31.96 4.37
C ILE A 72 5.90 31.04 3.66
N PRO A 73 5.26 31.49 2.57
CA PRO A 73 4.17 30.75 1.94
C PRO A 73 4.68 29.54 1.13
N VAL A 74 5.33 28.60 1.83
CA VAL A 74 5.85 27.36 1.25
C VAL A 74 4.74 26.53 0.64
N PHE A 75 3.56 26.59 1.26
CA PHE A 75 2.37 25.90 0.78
C PHE A 75 1.50 26.74 -0.16
N GLN A 76 1.88 27.95 -0.49
CA GLN A 76 1.09 28.86 -1.35
C GLN A 76 0.83 28.24 -2.72
N ARG A 77 1.77 27.43 -3.25
CA ARG A 77 1.58 26.71 -4.52
C ARG A 77 0.35 25.81 -4.53
N TYR A 78 -0.08 25.32 -3.38
CA TYR A 78 -1.25 24.42 -3.26
C TYR A 78 -2.58 25.18 -3.31
N GLU A 79 -2.53 26.49 -3.21
CA GLU A 79 -3.67 27.40 -3.35
C GLU A 79 -3.71 28.09 -4.74
N TRP A 80 -2.64 27.99 -5.52
CA TRP A 80 -2.59 28.63 -6.84
C TRP A 80 -3.61 28.02 -7.80
N PRO A 81 -4.18 28.81 -8.71
CA PRO A 81 -4.94 28.30 -9.83
C PRO A 81 -4.11 27.28 -10.63
N LEU A 82 -4.76 26.25 -11.15
CA LEU A 82 -4.06 25.30 -12.00
C LEU A 82 -3.60 25.97 -13.30
N VAL A 83 -2.35 25.74 -13.67
CA VAL A 83 -1.76 26.23 -14.93
C VAL A 83 -2.56 25.71 -16.12
N GLU A 84 -2.76 26.53 -17.12
CA GLU A 84 -3.33 26.10 -18.39
C GLU A 84 -2.42 25.09 -19.08
N PHE A 85 -3.05 24.04 -19.58
CA PHE A 85 -2.36 22.96 -20.28
C PHE A 85 -3.17 22.54 -21.50
N TYR A 86 -2.50 22.44 -22.62
CA TYR A 86 -3.06 21.96 -23.87
C TYR A 86 -2.35 20.64 -24.22
N PRO A 87 -3.06 19.51 -24.22
CA PRO A 87 -2.45 18.21 -24.44
C PRO A 87 -1.90 18.09 -25.86
N THR A 88 -0.77 17.40 -25.98
CA THR A 88 -0.18 17.07 -27.28
C THR A 88 -0.75 15.75 -27.85
N ARG A 89 -1.44 14.98 -27.01
CA ARG A 89 -2.12 13.72 -27.32
C ARG A 89 -3.60 13.81 -26.95
N GLY A 90 -4.40 12.87 -27.44
CA GLY A 90 -5.81 12.76 -27.03
C GLY A 90 -5.90 12.29 -25.58
N LEU A 91 -6.11 13.21 -24.65
CA LEU A 91 -6.34 12.95 -23.24
C LEU A 91 -7.83 13.12 -22.91
N TYR A 92 -8.31 12.33 -21.97
CA TYR A 92 -9.60 12.60 -21.33
C TYR A 92 -9.51 13.80 -20.39
N ASP A 93 -10.62 14.48 -20.11
CA ASP A 93 -10.66 15.68 -19.27
C ASP A 93 -10.04 15.47 -17.88
N HIS A 94 -10.32 14.34 -17.24
CA HIS A 94 -9.73 13.99 -15.96
C HIS A 94 -8.21 13.77 -16.04
N GLN A 95 -7.68 13.30 -17.17
CA GLN A 95 -6.23 13.19 -17.39
C GLN A 95 -5.60 14.58 -17.57
N VAL A 96 -6.27 15.47 -18.28
CA VAL A 96 -5.85 16.88 -18.40
C VAL A 96 -5.77 17.53 -17.01
N GLU A 97 -6.75 17.28 -16.15
CA GLU A 97 -6.75 17.76 -14.77
C GLU A 97 -5.58 17.20 -13.96
N MET A 98 -5.29 15.89 -14.10
CA MET A 98 -4.11 15.28 -13.47
C MET A 98 -2.81 15.96 -13.92
N VAL A 99 -2.64 16.19 -15.22
CA VAL A 99 -1.45 16.89 -15.75
C VAL A 99 -1.36 18.29 -15.16
N ARG A 100 -2.44 19.09 -15.22
CA ARG A 100 -2.48 20.44 -14.66
C ARG A 100 -2.11 20.46 -13.17
N HIS A 101 -2.59 19.48 -12.42
CA HIS A 101 -2.24 19.34 -11.01
C HIS A 101 -0.74 19.08 -10.83
N MET A 102 -0.17 18.09 -11.52
CA MET A 102 1.25 17.74 -11.44
C MET A 102 2.17 18.90 -11.83
N ILE A 103 1.89 19.58 -12.94
CA ILE A 103 2.75 20.68 -13.44
C ILE A 103 2.65 21.95 -12.58
N THR A 104 1.49 22.18 -11.94
CA THR A 104 1.30 23.33 -11.05
C THR A 104 1.91 23.07 -9.67
N ARG A 105 1.62 21.90 -9.10
CA ARG A 105 2.04 21.57 -7.73
C ARG A 105 3.48 21.10 -7.65
N LYS A 106 3.98 20.43 -8.68
CA LYS A 106 5.30 19.81 -8.78
C LYS A 106 5.59 18.74 -7.72
N GLN A 107 5.15 18.96 -6.50
CA GLN A 107 5.24 18.02 -5.36
C GLN A 107 3.82 17.71 -4.92
N CYS A 108 3.32 16.51 -5.28
CA CYS A 108 1.90 16.20 -5.13
C CYS A 108 1.62 14.69 -5.07
N ILE A 109 0.39 14.36 -4.67
CA ILE A 109 -0.12 13.01 -4.62
C ILE A 109 -1.32 12.87 -5.56
N LEU A 110 -1.27 11.92 -6.47
CA LEU A 110 -2.40 11.51 -7.31
C LEU A 110 -3.06 10.27 -6.68
N ALA A 111 -4.15 10.49 -5.98
CA ALA A 111 -5.01 9.46 -5.43
C ALA A 111 -6.09 9.10 -6.47
N ALA A 112 -5.68 8.44 -7.54
CA ALA A 112 -6.53 8.18 -8.69
C ALA A 112 -6.69 6.68 -8.91
N GLU A 113 -7.94 6.20 -9.00
CA GLU A 113 -8.25 4.77 -9.12
C GLU A 113 -7.54 4.11 -10.30
N MET A 114 -7.47 2.79 -10.28
CA MET A 114 -6.83 2.04 -11.36
C MET A 114 -7.63 2.14 -12.66
N GLY A 115 -6.89 2.20 -13.78
CA GLY A 115 -7.51 2.27 -15.10
C GLY A 115 -7.93 3.66 -15.58
N VAL A 116 -7.78 4.72 -14.76
CA VAL A 116 -8.07 6.11 -15.18
C VAL A 116 -6.92 6.78 -15.97
N GLY A 117 -5.84 6.05 -16.24
CA GLY A 117 -4.76 6.52 -17.13
C GLY A 117 -3.70 7.39 -16.48
N LYS A 118 -3.38 7.19 -15.20
CA LYS A 118 -2.33 7.90 -14.45
C LYS A 118 -0.99 7.95 -15.19
N THR A 119 -0.56 6.81 -15.74
CA THR A 119 0.75 6.68 -16.41
C THR A 119 0.85 7.62 -17.61
N LEU A 120 -0.19 7.70 -18.45
CA LEU A 120 -0.22 8.60 -19.60
C LEU A 120 -0.19 10.07 -19.16
N ALA A 121 -0.99 10.42 -18.14
CA ALA A 121 -0.98 11.78 -17.58
C ALA A 121 0.41 12.15 -17.04
N CYS A 122 1.12 11.19 -16.42
CA CYS A 122 2.47 11.41 -15.91
C CYS A 122 3.50 11.61 -17.04
N ILE A 123 3.41 10.83 -18.12
CA ILE A 123 4.24 11.01 -19.34
C ILE A 123 4.05 12.43 -19.89
N GLU A 124 2.82 12.90 -20.03
CA GLU A 124 2.52 14.26 -20.50
C GLU A 124 3.08 15.35 -19.55
N ALA A 125 2.98 15.15 -18.25
CA ALA A 125 3.54 16.08 -17.26
C ALA A 125 5.08 16.13 -17.35
N MET A 126 5.75 14.99 -17.54
CA MET A 126 7.20 14.91 -17.73
C MET A 126 7.64 15.63 -19.03
N GLU A 127 6.91 15.45 -20.12
CA GLU A 127 7.20 16.14 -21.38
C GLU A 127 6.97 17.65 -21.29
N TRP A 128 5.92 18.07 -20.58
CA TRP A 128 5.70 19.48 -20.32
C TRP A 128 6.84 20.08 -19.47
N ALA A 129 7.27 19.39 -18.42
CA ALA A 129 8.37 19.82 -17.58
C ALA A 129 9.69 19.91 -18.37
N PHE A 130 9.92 18.99 -19.32
CA PHE A 130 11.04 19.08 -20.25
C PHE A 130 10.95 20.32 -21.14
N MET A 131 9.82 20.54 -21.79
CA MET A 131 9.65 21.66 -22.73
C MET A 131 9.72 23.03 -22.05
N LYS A 132 9.18 23.16 -20.83
CA LYS A 132 9.06 24.45 -20.13
C LYS A 132 10.20 24.74 -19.15
N ALA A 133 10.81 23.72 -18.57
CA ALA A 133 11.83 23.86 -17.53
C ALA A 133 13.10 23.04 -17.82
N ASN A 134 13.19 22.38 -18.99
CA ASN A 134 14.31 21.53 -19.41
C ASN A 134 14.65 20.42 -18.42
N ILE A 135 13.65 19.91 -17.69
CA ILE A 135 13.80 18.80 -16.75
C ILE A 135 13.96 17.49 -17.56
N ARG A 136 15.11 16.85 -17.47
CA ARG A 136 15.45 15.66 -18.27
C ARG A 136 15.67 14.42 -17.44
N ASP A 137 16.20 14.58 -16.24
CA ASP A 137 16.66 13.52 -15.39
C ASP A 137 15.53 13.06 -14.47
N TRP A 138 14.83 12.02 -14.89
CA TRP A 138 13.71 11.46 -14.18
C TRP A 138 14.00 10.06 -13.64
N LEU A 139 13.52 9.81 -12.43
CA LEU A 139 13.51 8.49 -11.80
C LEU A 139 12.06 8.01 -11.65
N TRP A 140 11.77 6.81 -12.17
CA TRP A 140 10.48 6.14 -11.96
C TRP A 140 10.66 4.98 -11.00
N VAL A 141 10.05 5.09 -9.81
CA VAL A 141 10.11 4.10 -8.74
C VAL A 141 8.79 3.35 -8.68
N GLY A 142 8.82 2.03 -8.78
CA GLY A 142 7.60 1.24 -8.74
C GLY A 142 7.83 -0.20 -8.31
N PRO A 143 6.74 -0.97 -8.10
CA PRO A 143 6.83 -2.41 -7.88
C PRO A 143 7.46 -3.13 -9.07
N LYS A 144 8.30 -4.13 -8.82
CA LYS A 144 8.99 -4.90 -9.87
C LYS A 144 8.03 -5.42 -10.95
N SER A 145 6.86 -5.90 -10.56
CA SER A 145 5.83 -6.42 -11.45
C SER A 145 5.15 -5.35 -12.33
N ALA A 146 5.16 -4.09 -11.92
CA ALA A 146 4.52 -2.99 -12.67
C ALA A 146 5.48 -2.33 -13.68
N LEU A 147 6.79 -2.33 -13.41
CA LEU A 147 7.77 -1.58 -14.21
C LEU A 147 7.77 -1.98 -15.69
N ALA A 148 7.62 -3.27 -16.01
CA ALA A 148 7.57 -3.73 -17.40
C ALA A 148 6.36 -3.14 -18.15
N ALA A 149 5.18 -3.13 -17.51
CA ALA A 149 3.96 -2.56 -18.09
C ALA A 149 4.09 -1.04 -18.28
N VAL A 150 4.70 -0.34 -17.33
CA VAL A 150 4.96 1.10 -17.45
C VAL A 150 5.91 1.39 -18.61
N GLN A 151 6.99 0.61 -18.77
CA GLN A 151 7.90 0.75 -19.93
C GLN A 151 7.19 0.53 -21.26
N MET A 152 6.24 -0.42 -21.33
CA MET A 152 5.41 -0.62 -22.53
C MET A 152 4.54 0.60 -22.82
N GLU A 153 3.95 1.23 -21.81
CA GLU A 153 3.19 2.48 -21.97
C GLU A 153 4.08 3.61 -22.51
N PHE A 154 5.30 3.79 -22.00
CA PHE A 154 6.25 4.77 -22.54
C PHE A 154 6.57 4.52 -24.03
N ARG A 155 6.72 3.25 -24.44
CA ARG A 155 6.92 2.88 -25.86
C ARG A 155 5.68 3.16 -26.70
N LYS A 156 4.50 2.74 -26.22
CA LYS A 156 3.21 2.93 -26.89
C LYS A 156 2.92 4.41 -27.19
N TRP A 157 3.20 5.27 -26.22
CA TRP A 157 2.94 6.71 -26.33
C TRP A 157 4.11 7.50 -26.90
N ASN A 158 5.20 6.84 -27.28
CA ASN A 158 6.40 7.45 -27.86
C ASN A 158 6.92 8.63 -27.04
N GLY A 159 7.08 8.39 -25.72
CA GLY A 159 7.54 9.40 -24.78
C GLY A 159 8.93 9.93 -25.14
N ARG A 160 9.09 11.26 -25.21
CA ARG A 160 10.38 11.92 -25.51
C ARG A 160 11.37 11.82 -24.36
N ILE A 161 10.85 11.77 -23.14
CA ILE A 161 11.62 11.62 -21.92
C ILE A 161 11.49 10.19 -21.43
N TRP A 162 12.63 9.52 -21.28
CA TRP A 162 12.71 8.16 -20.79
C TRP A 162 13.33 8.16 -19.38
N PRO A 163 12.56 7.86 -18.31
CA PRO A 163 13.09 7.86 -16.96
C PRO A 163 14.02 6.66 -16.72
N GLN A 164 14.88 6.78 -15.72
CA GLN A 164 15.52 5.62 -15.14
C GLN A 164 14.48 4.87 -14.29
N PHE A 165 14.33 3.56 -14.54
CA PHE A 165 13.40 2.73 -13.77
C PHE A 165 14.11 2.02 -12.63
N CYS A 166 13.51 2.03 -11.44
CA CYS A 166 14.00 1.24 -10.31
C CYS A 166 12.87 0.73 -9.43
N THR A 167 13.15 -0.31 -8.65
CA THR A 167 12.20 -0.80 -7.65
C THR A 167 12.36 -0.05 -6.33
N TYR A 168 11.34 -0.08 -5.47
CA TYR A 168 11.43 0.47 -4.11
C TYR A 168 12.59 -0.13 -3.30
N ASP A 169 12.90 -1.40 -3.49
CA ASP A 169 13.98 -2.08 -2.77
C ASP A 169 15.37 -1.65 -3.27
N SER A 170 15.50 -1.37 -4.58
CA SER A 170 16.75 -0.88 -5.18
C SER A 170 16.99 0.61 -4.98
N LEU A 171 15.96 1.39 -4.60
CA LEU A 171 16.07 2.82 -4.36
C LEU A 171 17.15 3.16 -3.32
N ARG A 172 17.33 2.31 -2.29
CA ARG A 172 18.38 2.48 -1.28
C ARG A 172 19.79 2.55 -1.89
N ASN A 173 20.06 1.80 -2.95
CA ASN A 173 21.36 1.81 -3.62
C ASN A 173 21.63 3.17 -4.27
N LEU A 174 20.59 3.79 -4.86
CA LEU A 174 20.67 5.13 -5.44
C LEU A 174 20.89 6.21 -4.38
N VAL A 175 20.24 6.06 -3.23
CA VAL A 175 20.46 6.94 -2.06
C VAL A 175 21.91 6.84 -1.58
N THR A 176 22.47 5.62 -1.49
CA THR A 176 23.89 5.40 -1.09
C THR A 176 24.85 5.99 -2.12
N ALA A 177 24.52 5.93 -3.41
CA ALA A 177 25.30 6.54 -4.49
C ALA A 177 25.12 8.07 -4.61
N ASN A 178 24.46 8.71 -3.65
CA ASN A 178 24.15 10.16 -3.66
C ASN A 178 23.44 10.65 -4.93
N ARG A 179 22.64 9.81 -5.56
CA ARG A 179 21.85 10.18 -6.74
C ARG A 179 20.80 11.22 -6.38
N VAL A 180 20.74 12.31 -7.15
CA VAL A 180 19.73 13.38 -7.01
C VAL A 180 19.11 13.64 -8.39
N PRO A 181 17.95 13.03 -8.74
CA PRO A 181 17.26 13.31 -9.99
C PRO A 181 16.56 14.68 -9.93
N GLU A 182 16.22 15.23 -11.11
CA GLU A 182 15.46 16.48 -11.22
C GLU A 182 13.94 16.26 -11.01
N GLY A 183 13.46 15.06 -11.38
CA GLY A 183 12.09 14.61 -11.17
C GLY A 183 12.04 13.15 -10.70
N ILE A 184 11.09 12.85 -9.82
CA ILE A 184 10.83 11.49 -9.35
C ILE A 184 9.34 11.18 -9.36
N VAL A 185 9.00 9.98 -9.81
CA VAL A 185 7.65 9.43 -9.76
C VAL A 185 7.67 8.19 -8.87
N PHE A 186 6.85 8.19 -7.84
CA PHE A 186 6.59 7.03 -6.97
C PHE A 186 5.28 6.37 -7.39
N ASP A 187 5.36 5.34 -8.19
CA ASP A 187 4.22 4.56 -8.67
C ASP A 187 3.82 3.51 -7.63
N GLU A 188 2.53 3.39 -7.36
CA GLU A 188 1.98 2.64 -6.22
C GLU A 188 2.60 3.08 -4.89
N CYS A 189 2.52 4.38 -4.59
CA CYS A 189 3.10 5.02 -3.41
C CYS A 189 2.60 4.43 -2.07
N SER A 190 1.50 3.67 -2.07
CA SER A 190 1.09 2.86 -0.92
C SER A 190 2.20 1.96 -0.36
N LYS A 191 3.23 1.64 -1.15
CA LYS A 191 4.40 0.85 -0.72
C LYS A 191 5.29 1.58 0.28
N ILE A 192 5.23 2.92 0.34
CA ILE A 192 6.04 3.75 1.25
C ILE A 192 5.25 4.34 2.43
N LYS A 193 4.03 3.89 2.65
CA LYS A 193 3.15 4.35 3.74
C LYS A 193 3.65 4.10 5.16
N ASN A 194 4.53 3.11 5.36
CA ASN A 194 5.07 2.77 6.68
C ASN A 194 6.34 3.58 6.97
N PRO A 195 6.32 4.53 7.95
CA PRO A 195 7.47 5.37 8.26
C PRO A 195 8.74 4.61 8.67
N SER A 196 8.62 3.45 9.30
CA SER A 196 9.77 2.65 9.76
C SER A 196 10.40 1.77 8.66
N ALA A 197 9.74 1.62 7.52
CA ALA A 197 10.26 0.77 6.44
C ALA A 197 11.46 1.42 5.74
N GLN A 198 12.49 0.64 5.45
CA GLN A 198 13.71 1.12 4.78
C GLN A 198 13.42 1.81 3.44
N ARG A 199 12.47 1.29 2.65
CA ARG A 199 12.03 1.90 1.38
C ARG A 199 11.40 3.26 1.58
N SER A 200 10.61 3.46 2.65
CA SER A 200 10.00 4.74 2.98
C SER A 200 11.05 5.77 3.39
N GLN A 201 12.02 5.37 4.20
CA GLN A 201 13.13 6.23 4.59
C GLN A 201 14.03 6.58 3.40
N ALA A 202 14.28 5.65 2.49
CA ALA A 202 15.00 5.92 1.24
C ALA A 202 14.25 6.92 0.35
N SER A 203 12.93 6.77 0.22
CA SER A 203 12.08 7.70 -0.55
C SER A 203 12.09 9.11 0.05
N LEU A 204 11.99 9.22 1.37
CA LEU A 204 12.10 10.51 2.06
C LEU A 204 13.47 11.15 1.86
N THR A 205 14.53 10.37 2.01
CA THR A 205 15.92 10.86 1.86
C THR A 205 16.20 11.41 0.47
N ILE A 206 15.77 10.70 -0.59
CA ILE A 206 15.99 11.17 -1.97
C ILE A 206 15.14 12.42 -2.26
N ALA A 207 13.89 12.44 -1.81
CA ALA A 207 13.00 13.59 -1.95
C ALA A 207 13.55 14.84 -1.22
N ASP A 208 14.11 14.68 -0.02
CA ASP A 208 14.73 15.77 0.71
C ASP A 208 15.98 16.31 -0.02
N ARG A 209 16.84 15.44 -0.53
CA ARG A 209 18.00 15.85 -1.35
C ARG A 209 17.59 16.59 -2.62
N MET A 210 16.52 16.15 -3.28
CA MET A 210 15.99 16.84 -4.45
C MET A 210 15.54 18.26 -4.09
N ARG A 211 14.81 18.42 -2.98
CA ARG A 211 14.38 19.75 -2.49
C ARG A 211 15.54 20.63 -2.08
N GLU A 212 16.60 20.05 -1.50
CA GLU A 212 17.84 20.77 -1.17
C GLU A 212 18.55 21.28 -2.42
N ALA A 213 18.61 20.45 -3.46
CA ALA A 213 19.22 20.83 -4.74
C ALA A 213 18.36 21.84 -5.51
N ASN A 214 17.04 21.64 -5.53
CA ASN A 214 16.08 22.51 -6.20
C ASN A 214 14.70 22.40 -5.53
N ALA A 215 14.24 23.46 -4.88
CA ALA A 215 12.92 23.54 -4.25
C ALA A 215 11.76 23.33 -5.25
N GLU A 216 12.00 23.52 -6.55
CA GLU A 216 11.05 23.35 -7.64
C GLU A 216 11.13 21.96 -8.32
N SER A 217 11.86 20.98 -7.73
CA SER A 217 11.93 19.59 -8.18
C SER A 217 10.54 18.96 -8.23
N TYR A 218 10.37 18.03 -9.17
CA TYR A 218 9.13 17.28 -9.31
C TYR A 218 9.17 16.02 -8.44
N ILE A 219 8.24 15.93 -7.49
CA ILE A 219 8.04 14.75 -6.63
C ILE A 219 6.57 14.35 -6.75
N ILE A 220 6.31 13.35 -7.56
CA ILE A 220 4.97 12.89 -7.90
C ILE A 220 4.74 11.52 -7.28
N GLU A 221 3.78 11.43 -6.39
CA GLU A 221 3.29 10.18 -5.85
C GLU A 221 1.99 9.79 -6.50
N MET A 222 1.81 8.53 -6.88
CA MET A 222 0.54 8.08 -7.45
C MET A 222 0.18 6.68 -6.98
N SER A 223 -1.09 6.48 -6.68
CA SER A 223 -1.69 5.18 -6.36
C SER A 223 -3.19 5.20 -6.53
N GLY A 224 -3.77 4.05 -6.85
CA GLY A 224 -5.22 3.83 -6.78
C GLY A 224 -5.74 3.70 -5.35
N SER A 225 -4.86 3.33 -4.43
CA SER A 225 -5.16 3.07 -3.02
C SER A 225 -4.04 3.58 -2.12
N PRO A 226 -3.85 4.90 -1.98
CA PRO A 226 -2.70 5.43 -1.25
C PRO A 226 -2.71 5.05 0.24
N ALA A 227 -3.87 5.01 0.88
CA ALA A 227 -4.04 4.66 2.30
C ALA A 227 -4.92 3.41 2.49
N PRO A 228 -4.45 2.21 2.06
CA PRO A 228 -5.30 1.02 1.98
C PRO A 228 -5.59 0.34 3.32
N ARG A 229 -4.92 0.70 4.40
CA ARG A 229 -5.12 0.10 5.72
C ARG A 229 -5.96 0.98 6.63
N ASN A 230 -5.63 2.25 6.70
CA ASN A 230 -6.25 3.21 7.60
C ASN A 230 -5.80 4.66 7.28
N PRO A 231 -6.48 5.68 7.80
CA PRO A 231 -6.15 7.08 7.55
C PRO A 231 -4.72 7.50 7.92
N SER A 232 -4.07 6.82 8.88
CA SER A 232 -2.70 7.18 9.26
C SER A 232 -1.65 6.83 8.19
N ASP A 233 -2.00 6.01 7.20
CA ASP A 233 -1.14 5.69 6.05
C ASP A 233 -0.80 6.95 5.23
N TRP A 234 -1.64 8.00 5.28
CA TRP A 234 -1.37 9.28 4.60
C TRP A 234 -0.17 10.03 5.16
N PHE A 235 0.21 9.80 6.43
CA PHE A 235 1.29 10.56 7.07
C PHE A 235 2.60 10.50 6.28
N MET A 236 3.08 9.30 5.98
CA MET A 236 4.38 9.15 5.33
C MET A 236 4.35 9.64 3.87
N LEU A 237 3.24 9.44 3.18
CA LEU A 237 3.06 9.93 1.82
C LEU A 237 3.13 11.46 1.78
N THR A 238 2.42 12.12 2.68
CA THR A 238 2.48 13.60 2.75
C THR A 238 3.87 14.10 3.13
N GLU A 239 4.61 13.38 3.98
CA GLU A 239 5.99 13.76 4.35
C GLU A 239 6.98 13.58 3.19
N VAL A 240 6.78 12.60 2.32
CA VAL A 240 7.61 12.43 1.11
C VAL A 240 7.25 13.48 0.05
N ALA A 241 5.96 13.70 -0.21
CA ALA A 241 5.51 14.69 -1.18
C ALA A 241 5.80 16.13 -0.70
N CYS A 242 5.38 16.48 0.51
CA CYS A 242 5.54 17.83 1.07
C CYS A 242 5.68 17.77 2.60
N PRO A 243 6.92 17.74 3.14
CA PRO A 243 7.17 17.62 4.57
C PRO A 243 6.48 18.70 5.38
N GLY A 244 5.85 18.31 6.50
CA GLY A 244 5.16 19.22 7.40
C GLY A 244 3.80 19.71 6.92
N PHE A 245 3.32 19.23 5.77
CA PHE A 245 1.97 19.52 5.30
C PHE A 245 0.91 19.03 6.30
N ILE A 246 1.12 17.85 6.89
CA ILE A 246 0.44 17.38 8.08
C ILE A 246 1.18 17.93 9.31
N LYS A 247 0.53 18.82 10.04
CA LYS A 247 1.14 19.68 11.06
C LYS A 247 1.61 18.98 12.34
N GLU A 248 1.26 17.72 12.57
CA GLU A 248 1.57 16.98 13.82
C GLU A 248 3.06 16.60 13.94
N GLY A 249 3.82 16.62 12.85
CA GLY A 249 5.26 16.41 12.82
C GLY A 249 5.74 14.97 13.07
N ASN A 250 4.90 14.08 13.61
CA ASN A 250 5.19 12.64 13.71
C ASN A 250 3.93 11.78 13.65
N ILE A 251 4.11 10.52 13.26
CA ILE A 251 3.04 9.55 13.06
C ILE A 251 2.19 9.30 14.32
N HIS A 252 2.80 9.25 15.49
CA HIS A 252 2.08 8.95 16.74
C HIS A 252 1.15 10.10 17.15
N LYS A 253 1.59 11.36 17.01
CA LYS A 253 0.72 12.53 17.24
C LYS A 253 -0.41 12.55 16.22
N PHE A 254 -0.12 12.22 14.96
CA PHE A 254 -1.12 12.15 13.91
C PHE A 254 -2.16 11.06 14.19
N GLN A 255 -1.73 9.86 14.59
CA GLN A 255 -2.63 8.77 14.97
C GLN A 255 -3.52 9.14 16.17
N ARG A 256 -2.94 9.74 17.22
CA ARG A 256 -3.70 10.21 18.41
C ARG A 256 -4.72 11.29 18.07
N ARG A 257 -4.49 12.05 17.02
CA ARG A 257 -5.47 13.02 16.53
C ARG A 257 -6.59 12.36 15.74
N LEU A 258 -6.29 11.31 14.98
CA LEU A 258 -7.27 10.61 14.16
C LEU A 258 -8.08 9.57 14.92
N GLY A 259 -7.61 9.09 16.08
CA GLY A 259 -8.25 8.01 16.80
C GLY A 259 -7.81 7.87 18.25
N PHE A 260 -8.52 7.02 18.97
CA PHE A 260 -8.20 6.65 20.33
C PHE A 260 -7.15 5.53 20.36
N ILE A 261 -6.05 5.77 21.10
CA ILE A 261 -4.92 4.85 21.20
C ILE A 261 -4.69 4.48 22.65
N GLU A 262 -4.71 3.19 22.95
CA GLU A 262 -4.29 2.60 24.21
C GLU A 262 -2.84 2.12 24.14
N GLU A 263 -2.13 2.22 25.24
CA GLU A 263 -0.84 1.57 25.41
C GLU A 263 -1.06 0.15 25.92
N ARG A 264 -0.60 -0.85 25.16
CA ARG A 264 -0.66 -2.27 25.51
C ARG A 264 0.73 -2.84 25.73
N GLU A 265 0.85 -3.70 26.71
CA GLU A 265 2.09 -4.44 26.93
C GLU A 265 2.17 -5.64 25.99
N SER A 266 3.34 -5.83 25.37
CA SER A 266 3.67 -7.02 24.61
C SER A 266 4.07 -8.16 25.53
N LEU A 267 3.96 -9.40 25.08
CA LEU A 267 4.43 -10.59 25.80
C LEU A 267 5.94 -10.54 26.15
N SER A 268 6.70 -9.68 25.50
CA SER A 268 8.13 -9.44 25.77
C SER A 268 8.38 -8.26 26.71
N GLY A 269 7.34 -7.69 27.36
CA GLY A 269 7.47 -6.59 28.33
C GLY A 269 7.62 -5.19 27.71
N GLY A 270 7.54 -5.05 26.39
CA GLY A 270 7.55 -3.74 25.71
C GLY A 270 6.14 -3.15 25.60
N VAL A 271 6.02 -1.84 25.81
CA VAL A 271 4.75 -1.11 25.62
C VAL A 271 4.63 -0.66 24.17
N TYR A 272 3.47 -0.90 23.52
CA TYR A 272 3.19 -0.43 22.18
C TYR A 272 1.83 0.23 22.07
N PRO A 273 1.68 1.27 21.22
CA PRO A 273 0.40 1.93 20.99
C PRO A 273 -0.54 1.03 20.18
N HIS A 274 -1.73 0.79 20.68
CA HIS A 274 -2.80 0.05 20.03
C HIS A 274 -3.96 0.97 19.72
N LEU A 275 -4.36 1.05 18.45
CA LEU A 275 -5.53 1.80 18.04
C LEU A 275 -6.79 1.02 18.41
N VAL A 276 -7.65 1.65 19.19
CA VAL A 276 -8.95 1.10 19.61
C VAL A 276 -10.02 1.43 18.58
N THR A 277 -10.14 2.73 18.22
CA THR A 277 -11.13 3.20 17.24
C THR A 277 -10.68 4.50 16.60
N TRP A 278 -11.22 4.79 15.41
CA TRP A 278 -11.01 6.05 14.70
C TRP A 278 -12.07 7.09 15.10
N PHE A 279 -11.70 8.37 15.09
CA PHE A 279 -12.63 9.49 15.23
C PHE A 279 -13.33 9.80 13.89
N ASP A 280 -14.01 8.82 13.35
CA ASP A 280 -14.83 8.90 12.12
C ASP A 280 -16.32 9.05 12.42
N ASN A 281 -16.71 8.94 13.69
CA ASN A 281 -18.07 9.06 14.17
C ASN A 281 -18.16 10.19 15.23
N GLU A 282 -19.14 11.08 15.07
CA GLU A 282 -19.39 12.21 15.96
C GLU A 282 -19.94 11.80 17.33
N GLU A 283 -20.43 10.57 17.44
CA GLU A 283 -21.06 10.03 18.65
C GLU A 283 -20.08 9.33 19.61
N LEU A 284 -18.80 9.23 19.23
CA LEU A 284 -17.80 8.55 20.05
C LEU A 284 -17.06 9.49 20.99
N CYS A 285 -16.83 9.05 22.22
CA CYS A 285 -16.01 9.77 23.18
C CYS A 285 -14.54 9.86 22.70
N LYS A 286 -13.96 11.06 22.69
CA LYS A 286 -12.55 11.29 22.31
C LYS A 286 -11.53 10.64 23.25
N ARG A 287 -11.92 10.27 24.46
CA ARG A 287 -11.03 9.66 25.46
C ARG A 287 -11.06 8.15 25.45
N CYS A 288 -12.24 7.54 25.37
CA CYS A 288 -12.39 6.08 25.47
C CYS A 288 -12.89 5.40 24.20
N GLY A 289 -13.35 6.17 23.18
CA GLY A 289 -13.85 5.60 21.94
C GLY A 289 -15.21 4.91 22.03
N LEU A 290 -15.91 5.03 23.18
CA LEU A 290 -17.22 4.43 23.41
C LEU A 290 -18.33 5.44 23.14
N ARG A 291 -19.53 4.97 22.80
CA ARG A 291 -20.73 5.78 22.71
C ARG A 291 -21.21 6.19 24.11
N GLU A 292 -22.05 7.24 24.16
CA GLU A 292 -22.59 7.77 25.42
C GLU A 292 -23.39 6.73 26.23
N ASP A 293 -24.01 5.77 25.51
CA ASP A 293 -24.83 4.69 26.06
C ASP A 293 -24.05 3.40 26.39
N GLU A 294 -22.76 3.29 25.97
CA GLU A 294 -21.98 2.04 26.05
C GLU A 294 -21.10 1.89 27.31
N GLY A 295 -21.09 2.82 28.26
CA GLY A 295 -20.17 2.68 29.38
C GLY A 295 -20.45 3.47 30.64
N GLN A 296 -20.07 2.90 31.80
CA GLN A 296 -19.95 3.64 33.04
C GLN A 296 -18.73 4.56 32.96
N HIS A 297 -18.99 5.82 32.92
CA HIS A 297 -17.97 6.87 32.84
C HIS A 297 -17.44 7.18 34.23
N ASP A 298 -16.16 6.93 34.46
CA ASP A 298 -15.52 7.27 35.73
C ASP A 298 -15.36 8.79 35.86
N ILE A 299 -16.19 9.38 36.68
CA ILE A 299 -16.21 10.82 36.98
C ILE A 299 -14.88 11.26 37.62
N MET A 300 -14.16 10.36 38.28
CA MET A 300 -12.89 10.66 38.97
C MET A 300 -11.72 10.88 38.01
N SER A 301 -11.77 10.37 36.79
CA SER A 301 -10.75 10.56 35.77
C SER A 301 -10.97 11.79 34.85
N GLY A 302 -11.89 12.69 35.25
CA GLY A 302 -12.15 13.96 34.56
C GLY A 302 -13.23 13.91 33.49
N GLY A 303 -14.11 12.92 33.54
CA GLY A 303 -15.31 12.80 32.72
C GLY A 303 -15.04 12.56 31.22
N HIS A 304 -16.02 11.96 30.54
CA HIS A 304 -15.97 11.80 29.11
C HIS A 304 -16.28 13.12 28.39
N GLN A 305 -15.42 13.52 27.51
CA GLN A 305 -15.68 14.68 26.67
C GLN A 305 -16.37 14.23 25.38
N TYR A 306 -17.69 14.15 25.42
CA TYR A 306 -18.51 14.22 24.21
C TYR A 306 -18.55 15.68 23.76
N THR A 307 -17.56 16.11 23.04
CA THR A 307 -17.76 17.27 22.21
C THR A 307 -18.37 16.74 20.92
N ARG A 308 -19.36 17.40 20.36
CA ARG A 308 -19.67 17.33 18.92
C ARG A 308 -18.36 17.58 18.21
N SER A 309 -17.58 16.55 18.11
CA SER A 309 -16.22 16.71 17.73
C SER A 309 -16.19 16.62 16.24
N VAL A 310 -15.57 17.53 15.70
CA VAL A 310 -14.96 17.55 14.42
C VAL A 310 -14.46 16.14 14.11
N ASN A 311 -15.10 15.49 13.14
CA ASN A 311 -14.65 14.21 12.65
C ASN A 311 -13.26 14.41 12.01
N GLU A 312 -12.21 14.06 12.73
CA GLU A 312 -10.82 14.32 12.33
C GLU A 312 -10.42 13.51 11.08
N VAL A 313 -11.07 12.36 10.86
CA VAL A 313 -10.87 11.56 9.63
C VAL A 313 -11.48 12.29 8.42
N LYS A 314 -12.66 12.85 8.57
CA LYS A 314 -13.28 13.69 7.52
C LYS A 314 -12.45 14.96 7.25
N LEU A 315 -11.99 15.64 8.30
CA LEU A 315 -11.15 16.83 8.15
C LEU A 315 -9.79 16.57 7.51
N LEU A 316 -9.34 15.33 7.47
CA LEU A 316 -8.09 14.99 6.80
C LEU A 316 -8.13 15.38 5.32
N GLY A 317 -9.29 15.27 4.67
CA GLY A 317 -9.51 15.71 3.30
C GLY A 317 -9.25 17.21 3.12
N GLU A 318 -9.82 18.04 3.99
CA GLU A 318 -9.57 19.48 3.97
C GLU A 318 -8.09 19.81 4.22
N ARG A 319 -7.47 19.12 5.14
CA ARG A 319 -6.05 19.31 5.48
C ARG A 319 -5.09 18.98 4.34
N MET A 320 -5.45 18.05 3.45
CA MET A 320 -4.63 17.65 2.29
C MET A 320 -5.04 18.36 0.99
N ARG A 321 -5.93 19.34 1.08
CA ARG A 321 -6.40 20.11 -0.08
C ARG A 321 -5.24 20.77 -0.83
N GLY A 322 -5.25 20.61 -2.14
CA GLY A 322 -4.22 21.16 -3.03
C GLY A 322 -2.97 20.28 -3.16
N LEU A 323 -2.60 19.52 -2.13
CA LEU A 323 -1.51 18.52 -2.21
C LEU A 323 -1.95 17.28 -2.98
N THR A 324 -3.16 16.80 -2.70
CA THR A 324 -3.70 15.56 -3.25
C THR A 324 -4.79 15.86 -4.27
N LEU A 325 -4.73 15.22 -5.42
CA LEU A 325 -5.82 15.14 -6.40
C LEU A 325 -6.45 13.76 -6.32
N VAL A 326 -7.77 13.72 -6.16
CA VAL A 326 -8.55 12.46 -6.15
C VAL A 326 -9.33 12.32 -7.44
N GLN A 327 -9.26 11.12 -8.06
CA GLN A 327 -10.04 10.79 -9.25
C GLN A 327 -10.66 9.41 -9.09
N PHE A 328 -11.99 9.35 -9.03
CA PHE A 328 -12.72 8.08 -9.00
C PHE A 328 -13.06 7.62 -10.42
N LYS A 329 -12.97 6.34 -10.65
CA LYS A 329 -13.29 5.71 -11.94
C LYS A 329 -14.74 6.00 -12.36
N LYS A 330 -15.68 5.95 -11.42
CA LYS A 330 -17.11 6.25 -11.65
C LYS A 330 -17.37 7.68 -12.12
N ASP A 331 -16.52 8.64 -11.73
CA ASP A 331 -16.65 10.04 -12.14
C ASP A 331 -15.97 10.31 -13.50
N CYS A 332 -15.06 9.44 -13.90
CA CYS A 332 -14.18 9.62 -15.06
C CYS A 332 -14.55 8.76 -16.27
N LEU A 333 -15.17 7.60 -16.03
CA LEU A 333 -15.41 6.59 -17.05
C LEU A 333 -16.84 6.05 -16.95
N SER A 334 -17.51 5.91 -18.07
CA SER A 334 -18.82 5.24 -18.17
C SER A 334 -18.62 3.73 -18.21
N LEU A 335 -18.39 3.11 -17.07
CA LEU A 335 -18.31 1.67 -16.92
C LEU A 335 -19.54 1.16 -16.15
N PRO A 336 -20.07 -0.03 -16.49
CA PRO A 336 -21.15 -0.64 -15.70
C PRO A 336 -20.68 -0.92 -14.28
N GLU A 337 -21.61 -0.92 -13.32
CA GLU A 337 -21.28 -1.25 -11.94
C GLU A 337 -20.83 -2.71 -11.81
N LYS A 338 -19.94 -2.96 -10.82
CA LYS A 338 -19.52 -4.32 -10.48
C LYS A 338 -20.64 -5.05 -9.76
N ILE A 339 -20.90 -6.29 -10.17
CA ILE A 339 -21.90 -7.16 -9.54
C ILE A 339 -21.15 -8.09 -8.58
N TYR A 340 -21.54 -8.09 -7.31
CA TYR A 340 -20.94 -8.97 -6.28
C TYR A 340 -21.90 -10.12 -5.96
N ARG A 341 -21.38 -11.36 -6.05
CA ARG A 341 -22.11 -12.58 -5.74
C ARG A 341 -21.32 -13.38 -4.70
N GLU A 342 -21.94 -13.65 -3.55
CA GLU A 342 -21.37 -14.50 -2.51
C GLU A 342 -22.05 -15.87 -2.58
N ILE A 343 -21.25 -16.91 -2.66
CA ILE A 343 -21.75 -18.31 -2.65
C ILE A 343 -21.28 -18.95 -1.35
N VAL A 344 -22.24 -19.17 -0.47
CA VAL A 344 -22.01 -19.83 0.82
C VAL A 344 -22.19 -21.33 0.64
N LEU A 345 -21.16 -22.10 0.98
CA LEU A 345 -21.09 -23.54 0.82
C LEU A 345 -21.09 -24.20 2.21
N GLU A 346 -21.96 -25.16 2.40
CA GLU A 346 -22.06 -25.89 3.66
C GLU A 346 -20.85 -26.83 3.83
N PRO A 347 -20.10 -26.73 4.97
CA PRO A 347 -19.00 -27.63 5.24
C PRO A 347 -19.52 -29.03 5.61
N THR A 348 -18.80 -30.05 5.16
CA THR A 348 -19.08 -31.43 5.58
C THR A 348 -18.78 -31.65 7.06
N GLU A 349 -19.42 -32.64 7.68
CA GLU A 349 -19.15 -33.00 9.10
C GLU A 349 -17.68 -33.27 9.38
N GLU A 350 -16.97 -33.87 8.43
CA GLU A 350 -15.54 -34.13 8.54
C GLU A 350 -14.73 -32.84 8.57
N VAL A 351 -15.04 -31.89 7.71
CA VAL A 351 -14.39 -30.56 7.67
C VAL A 351 -14.65 -29.81 8.97
N VAL A 352 -15.87 -29.83 9.51
CA VAL A 352 -16.21 -29.22 10.80
C VAL A 352 -15.39 -29.85 11.93
N ARG A 353 -15.29 -31.18 11.95
CA ARG A 353 -14.48 -31.87 12.95
C ARG A 353 -12.99 -31.50 12.88
N LEU A 354 -12.43 -31.45 11.67
CA LEU A 354 -11.05 -31.03 11.45
C LEU A 354 -10.82 -29.58 11.82
N ALA A 355 -11.74 -28.69 11.51
CA ALA A 355 -11.67 -27.27 11.87
C ALA A 355 -11.64 -27.08 13.39
N ASN A 356 -12.48 -27.81 14.13
CA ASN A 356 -12.48 -27.80 15.58
C ASN A 356 -11.17 -28.32 16.16
N LEU A 357 -10.62 -29.41 15.60
CA LEU A 357 -9.32 -29.95 16.00
C LEU A 357 -8.19 -28.94 15.79
N ILE A 358 -8.13 -28.29 14.62
CA ILE A 358 -7.15 -27.24 14.31
C ILE A 358 -7.24 -26.10 15.32
N THR A 359 -8.45 -25.66 15.63
CA THR A 359 -8.67 -24.56 16.57
C THR A 359 -8.17 -24.91 17.99
N GLN A 360 -8.39 -26.16 18.44
CA GLN A 360 -7.99 -26.61 19.76
C GLN A 360 -6.50 -26.92 19.89
N THR A 361 -5.86 -27.41 18.82
CA THR A 361 -4.47 -27.90 18.87
C THR A 361 -3.43 -26.90 18.38
N SER A 362 -3.85 -25.83 17.70
CA SER A 362 -2.90 -24.85 17.16
C SER A 362 -2.27 -24.01 18.28
N PRO A 363 -0.94 -23.87 18.30
CA PRO A 363 -0.23 -23.16 19.39
C PRO A 363 -0.46 -21.65 19.37
N ARG A 364 -0.89 -21.09 18.22
CA ARG A 364 -1.14 -19.65 18.02
C ARG A 364 -2.36 -19.44 17.12
N ALA A 365 -3.13 -18.40 17.40
CA ALA A 365 -4.30 -18.04 16.59
C ALA A 365 -3.95 -17.79 15.09
N ALA A 366 -2.79 -17.20 14.81
CA ALA A 366 -2.34 -16.99 13.43
C ALA A 366 -2.07 -18.30 12.68
N THR A 367 -1.51 -19.31 13.36
CA THR A 367 -1.29 -20.65 12.79
C THR A 367 -2.62 -21.36 12.54
N ALA A 368 -3.54 -21.30 13.52
CA ALA A 368 -4.90 -21.83 13.35
C ALA A 368 -5.59 -21.23 12.12
N LEU A 369 -5.51 -19.93 11.97
CA LEU A 369 -6.13 -19.21 10.84
C LEU A 369 -5.57 -19.66 9.47
N ILE A 370 -4.25 -19.86 9.36
CA ILE A 370 -3.63 -20.36 8.13
C ILE A 370 -4.11 -21.76 7.83
N ASN A 371 -4.06 -22.67 8.81
CA ASN A 371 -4.48 -24.07 8.65
C ASN A 371 -5.97 -24.20 8.32
N LEU A 372 -6.83 -23.34 8.91
CA LEU A 372 -8.26 -23.31 8.58
C LEU A 372 -8.52 -22.83 7.16
N ARG A 373 -7.73 -21.90 6.65
CA ARG A 373 -7.81 -21.47 5.24
C ARG A 373 -7.34 -22.57 4.29
N GLU A 374 -6.26 -23.27 4.62
CA GLU A 374 -5.79 -24.44 3.85
C GLU A 374 -6.87 -25.54 3.84
N LEU A 375 -7.49 -25.82 4.99
CA LEU A 375 -8.60 -26.76 5.10
C LEU A 375 -9.81 -26.33 4.25
N SER A 376 -10.20 -25.04 4.30
CA SER A 376 -11.28 -24.49 3.49
C SER A 376 -11.04 -24.68 1.99
N ASP A 377 -9.80 -24.52 1.54
CA ASP A 377 -9.39 -24.73 0.14
C ASP A 377 -9.17 -26.21 -0.21
N GLY A 378 -9.22 -27.11 0.78
CA GLY A 378 -9.07 -28.56 0.59
C GLY A 378 -7.65 -28.99 0.25
N PHE A 379 -6.67 -28.36 0.85
CA PHE A 379 -5.30 -28.81 0.80
C PHE A 379 -4.60 -28.57 2.14
N GLN A 380 -3.45 -29.22 2.34
CA GLN A 380 -2.59 -28.95 3.48
C GLN A 380 -1.13 -29.14 3.08
N TYR A 381 -0.26 -28.27 3.58
CA TYR A 381 1.17 -28.46 3.47
C TYR A 381 1.66 -29.46 4.52
N LYS A 382 2.48 -30.43 4.07
CA LYS A 382 3.16 -31.37 4.93
C LYS A 382 4.66 -31.31 4.67
N ASP A 383 5.42 -31.02 5.69
CA ASP A 383 6.87 -31.05 5.62
C ASP A 383 7.35 -32.50 5.80
N VAL A 384 7.93 -33.08 4.74
CA VAL A 384 8.46 -34.43 4.72
C VAL A 384 9.98 -34.37 4.74
N LYS A 385 10.60 -35.02 5.72
CA LYS A 385 12.05 -35.18 5.75
C LYS A 385 12.46 -36.21 4.70
N THR A 386 13.34 -35.83 3.81
CA THR A 386 13.91 -36.74 2.81
C THR A 386 15.23 -37.32 3.29
N ASP A 387 15.68 -38.39 2.65
CA ASP A 387 17.00 -39.02 2.93
C ASP A 387 18.16 -38.14 2.43
N GLU A 388 17.86 -37.14 1.58
CA GLU A 388 18.85 -36.19 1.09
C GLU A 388 19.29 -35.25 2.22
N LYS A 389 20.61 -35.16 2.43
CA LYS A 389 21.20 -34.31 3.47
C LYS A 389 21.58 -32.95 2.89
N THR A 390 21.25 -31.90 3.63
CA THR A 390 21.67 -30.55 3.35
C THR A 390 22.51 -30.01 4.49
N GLU A 391 23.37 -29.05 4.20
CA GLU A 391 24.14 -28.35 5.20
C GLU A 391 23.22 -27.78 6.30
N CYS A 392 23.60 -27.90 7.55
CA CYS A 392 22.80 -27.42 8.67
C CYS A 392 22.78 -25.88 8.67
N GLY A 393 21.61 -25.30 8.48
CA GLY A 393 21.44 -23.84 8.44
C GLY A 393 21.80 -23.08 9.73
N THR A 394 21.91 -23.81 10.86
CA THR A 394 22.28 -23.19 12.16
C THR A 394 23.80 -23.13 12.34
N CYS A 395 24.53 -24.16 11.92
CA CYS A 395 25.99 -24.22 12.13
C CYS A 395 26.79 -24.15 10.82
N HIS A 396 26.15 -23.99 9.69
CA HIS A 396 26.79 -23.89 8.37
C HIS A 396 27.84 -24.99 8.16
N GLY A 397 27.43 -26.23 8.37
CA GLY A 397 28.29 -27.43 8.19
C GLY A 397 29.27 -27.73 9.32
N SER A 398 29.52 -26.79 10.24
CA SER A 398 30.56 -26.93 11.27
C SER A 398 30.23 -27.97 12.38
N GLY A 399 28.97 -28.32 12.55
CA GLY A 399 28.50 -29.15 13.66
C GLY A 399 28.53 -28.49 15.04
N LYS A 400 29.00 -27.24 15.13
CA LYS A 400 29.20 -26.47 16.37
C LYS A 400 28.36 -25.19 16.36
N SER A 401 27.85 -24.77 17.51
CA SER A 401 27.20 -23.47 17.71
C SER A 401 27.90 -22.70 18.84
N ILE A 402 27.73 -21.38 18.85
CA ILE A 402 28.24 -20.53 19.94
C ILE A 402 27.56 -20.98 21.24
N SER A 403 28.38 -21.26 22.28
CA SER A 403 27.89 -21.57 23.61
C SER A 403 27.79 -20.27 24.44
N PHE A 404 26.73 -20.16 25.21
CA PHE A 404 26.56 -19.08 26.19
C PHE A 404 26.95 -19.52 27.61
N GLU A 405 27.52 -20.73 27.78
CA GLU A 405 28.01 -21.22 29.07
C GLU A 405 29.46 -20.78 29.29
N GLU A 406 29.72 -20.27 30.50
CA GLU A 406 31.06 -19.83 30.90
C GLU A 406 32.08 -20.98 30.78
N GLY A 407 33.10 -20.79 29.94
CA GLY A 407 34.23 -21.70 29.77
C GLY A 407 34.22 -22.59 28.52
N THR A 408 33.21 -22.48 27.64
CA THR A 408 33.19 -23.19 26.36
C THR A 408 32.83 -22.25 25.21
N ASP A 409 33.74 -22.02 24.28
CA ASP A 409 33.53 -21.17 23.11
C ASP A 409 32.50 -21.78 22.11
N TYR A 410 32.38 -23.12 22.10
CA TYR A 410 31.52 -23.84 21.16
C TYR A 410 30.86 -25.05 21.83
N ALA A 411 29.56 -25.17 21.63
CA ALA A 411 28.77 -26.36 21.99
C ALA A 411 28.37 -27.15 20.73
N THR A 412 27.98 -28.41 20.92
CA THR A 412 27.38 -29.19 19.86
C THR A 412 26.14 -28.51 19.30
N CYS A 413 26.07 -28.32 17.99
CA CYS A 413 24.91 -27.66 17.36
C CYS A 413 23.62 -28.41 17.68
N PRO A 414 22.63 -27.78 18.34
CA PRO A 414 21.41 -28.49 18.76
C PRO A 414 20.52 -28.88 17.57
N ALA A 415 20.63 -28.17 16.43
CA ALA A 415 19.84 -28.46 15.25
C ALA A 415 20.26 -29.72 14.50
N CYS A 416 21.56 -30.03 14.44
CA CYS A 416 22.08 -31.21 13.74
C CYS A 416 22.71 -32.25 14.67
N GLY A 417 22.76 -32.00 15.98
CA GLY A 417 23.41 -32.92 16.96
C GLY A 417 24.89 -33.13 16.64
N GLY A 418 25.61 -32.10 16.17
CA GLY A 418 27.02 -32.16 15.84
C GLY A 418 27.36 -32.71 14.44
N LYS A 419 26.39 -33.15 13.67
CA LYS A 419 26.57 -33.81 12.36
C LYS A 419 26.93 -32.86 11.22
N GLY A 420 26.77 -31.55 11.40
CA GLY A 420 27.00 -30.52 10.36
C GLY A 420 25.95 -30.51 9.25
N ASN A 421 25.10 -31.55 9.16
CA ASN A 421 24.05 -31.67 8.15
C ASN A 421 22.71 -32.06 8.77
N THR A 422 21.62 -31.74 8.07
CA THR A 422 20.26 -32.09 8.42
C THR A 422 19.57 -32.74 7.21
N SER A 423 18.53 -33.53 7.45
CA SER A 423 17.71 -34.03 6.35
C SER A 423 17.05 -32.86 5.62
N LYS A 424 17.08 -32.88 4.29
CA LYS A 424 16.35 -31.93 3.48
C LYS A 424 14.86 -32.07 3.76
N ILE A 425 14.22 -30.99 4.09
CA ILE A 425 12.76 -30.94 4.27
C ILE A 425 12.14 -30.53 2.95
N VAL A 426 11.33 -31.38 2.37
CA VAL A 426 10.55 -31.09 1.18
C VAL A 426 9.11 -30.88 1.61
N ARG A 427 8.55 -29.76 1.23
CA ARG A 427 7.13 -29.46 1.46
C ARG A 427 6.30 -30.15 0.39
N SER A 428 5.49 -31.12 0.79
CA SER A 428 4.49 -31.76 -0.06
C SER A 428 3.11 -31.17 0.17
N VAL A 429 2.23 -31.26 -0.82
CA VAL A 429 0.86 -30.80 -0.75
C VAL A 429 -0.05 -32.03 -0.72
N ILE A 430 -0.90 -32.09 0.29
CA ILE A 430 -1.99 -33.08 0.35
C ILE A 430 -3.25 -32.37 -0.08
N THR A 431 -3.95 -32.88 -1.09
CA THR A 431 -5.20 -32.29 -1.59
C THR A 431 -6.37 -33.22 -1.23
N GLY A 432 -7.49 -32.59 -0.84
CA GLY A 432 -8.77 -33.24 -0.59
C GLY A 432 -9.88 -32.52 -1.38
N LYS A 433 -10.99 -33.23 -1.56
CA LYS A 433 -12.19 -32.67 -2.19
C LYS A 433 -12.93 -31.77 -1.20
N THR A 434 -13.40 -30.61 -1.68
CA THR A 434 -14.24 -29.69 -0.90
C THR A 434 -15.46 -29.25 -1.71
N PRO A 435 -16.51 -28.73 -1.07
CA PRO A 435 -17.66 -28.16 -1.77
C PRO A 435 -17.29 -27.04 -2.75
N LYS A 436 -16.17 -26.32 -2.52
CA LYS A 436 -15.66 -25.31 -3.46
C LYS A 436 -15.30 -25.90 -4.82
N ASP A 437 -14.86 -27.17 -4.87
CA ASP A 437 -14.45 -27.84 -6.12
C ASP A 437 -15.67 -28.09 -7.03
N ASP A 438 -16.76 -28.59 -6.44
CA ASP A 438 -18.01 -28.83 -7.18
C ASP A 438 -18.62 -27.51 -7.63
N CYS A 439 -18.67 -26.52 -6.74
CA CYS A 439 -19.13 -25.16 -7.07
C CYS A 439 -18.30 -24.52 -8.19
N LEU A 440 -16.98 -24.67 -8.17
CA LEU A 440 -16.12 -24.16 -9.24
C LEU A 440 -16.44 -24.83 -10.58
N ARG A 441 -16.72 -26.13 -10.60
CA ARG A 441 -17.11 -26.85 -11.82
C ARG A 441 -18.43 -26.32 -12.37
N ASP A 442 -19.43 -26.15 -11.50
CA ASP A 442 -20.73 -25.61 -11.90
C ASP A 442 -20.60 -24.18 -12.46
N LEU A 443 -19.73 -23.36 -11.86
CA LEU A 443 -19.44 -22.02 -12.37
C LEU A 443 -18.70 -22.05 -13.72
N LEU A 444 -17.78 -23.00 -13.94
CA LEU A 444 -17.12 -23.15 -15.23
C LEU A 444 -18.11 -23.55 -16.33
N GLU A 445 -19.12 -24.37 -16.01
CA GLU A 445 -20.23 -24.68 -16.89
C GLU A 445 -21.13 -23.45 -17.14
N GLU A 446 -21.47 -22.67 -16.07
CA GLU A 446 -22.26 -21.42 -16.18
C GLU A 446 -21.60 -20.40 -17.14
N TYR A 447 -20.27 -20.33 -17.15
CA TYR A 447 -19.53 -19.39 -17.98
C TYR A 447 -18.88 -20.02 -19.24
N GLU A 448 -19.31 -21.21 -19.64
CA GLU A 448 -18.74 -21.91 -20.80
C GLU A 448 -18.87 -21.11 -22.10
N ASP A 449 -20.02 -20.52 -22.34
CA ASP A 449 -20.31 -19.69 -23.53
C ASP A 449 -19.47 -18.41 -23.57
N VAL A 450 -19.00 -17.93 -22.43
CA VAL A 450 -18.10 -16.78 -22.33
C VAL A 450 -16.69 -17.15 -22.76
N GLY A 451 -16.28 -18.37 -22.42
CA GLY A 451 -14.96 -18.92 -22.77
C GLY A 451 -13.77 -18.29 -22.07
N ARG A 452 -13.97 -17.29 -21.19
CA ARG A 452 -12.90 -16.60 -20.44
C ARG A 452 -13.34 -16.37 -19.01
N VAL A 453 -12.57 -16.93 -18.06
CA VAL A 453 -12.82 -16.84 -16.62
C VAL A 453 -11.51 -16.49 -15.91
N VAL A 454 -11.58 -15.63 -14.90
CA VAL A 454 -10.45 -15.31 -14.01
C VAL A 454 -10.71 -15.95 -12.64
N ILE A 455 -9.74 -16.69 -12.11
CA ILE A 455 -9.82 -17.33 -10.80
C ILE A 455 -8.63 -16.91 -9.94
N TYR A 456 -8.90 -16.49 -8.72
CA TYR A 456 -7.86 -16.18 -7.75
C TYR A 456 -7.89 -17.14 -6.56
N GLY A 457 -6.68 -17.61 -6.16
CA GLY A 457 -6.44 -18.41 -4.98
C GLY A 457 -5.42 -17.79 -4.04
N GLY A 458 -5.56 -18.07 -2.75
CA GLY A 458 -4.70 -17.48 -1.71
C GLY A 458 -3.32 -18.14 -1.56
N PHE A 459 -3.19 -19.41 -1.98
CA PHE A 459 -1.98 -20.22 -1.79
C PHE A 459 -1.55 -20.92 -3.07
N GLN A 460 -0.26 -21.26 -3.17
CA GLN A 460 0.25 -22.02 -4.32
C GLN A 460 -0.42 -23.39 -4.46
N GLY A 461 -0.66 -24.09 -3.32
CA GLY A 461 -1.38 -25.36 -3.32
C GLY A 461 -2.81 -25.25 -3.83
N THR A 462 -3.51 -24.16 -3.47
CA THR A 462 -4.84 -23.83 -4.02
C THR A 462 -4.78 -23.64 -5.53
N ILE A 463 -3.78 -22.89 -6.01
CA ILE A 463 -3.63 -22.60 -7.45
C ILE A 463 -3.37 -23.88 -8.24
N ASP A 464 -2.48 -24.75 -7.78
CA ASP A 464 -2.19 -26.00 -8.46
C ASP A 464 -3.44 -26.90 -8.52
N LYS A 465 -4.21 -26.96 -7.43
CA LYS A 465 -5.49 -27.68 -7.37
C LYS A 465 -6.51 -27.11 -8.37
N ILE A 466 -6.65 -25.77 -8.44
CA ILE A 466 -7.55 -25.10 -9.38
C ILE A 466 -7.15 -25.40 -10.83
N VAL A 467 -5.84 -25.39 -11.14
CA VAL A 467 -5.34 -25.77 -12.48
C VAL A 467 -5.81 -27.19 -12.85
N ASP A 468 -5.61 -28.16 -11.95
CA ASP A 468 -6.05 -29.53 -12.18
C ASP A 468 -7.57 -29.66 -12.39
N LEU A 469 -8.37 -28.91 -11.63
CA LEU A 469 -9.82 -28.90 -11.78
C LEU A 469 -10.25 -28.33 -13.14
N CYS A 470 -9.65 -27.20 -13.55
CA CYS A 470 -9.95 -26.56 -14.82
C CYS A 470 -9.54 -27.40 -16.03
N VAL A 471 -8.36 -28.03 -15.98
CA VAL A 471 -7.89 -28.94 -17.04
C VAL A 471 -8.82 -30.16 -17.17
N ARG A 472 -9.26 -30.76 -16.06
CA ARG A 472 -10.24 -31.85 -16.06
C ARG A 472 -11.61 -31.44 -16.61
N ALA A 473 -11.97 -30.16 -16.45
CA ALA A 473 -13.19 -29.59 -17.02
C ALA A 473 -13.02 -29.16 -18.50
N GLY A 474 -11.88 -29.44 -19.12
CA GLY A 474 -11.62 -29.16 -20.55
C GLY A 474 -11.29 -27.69 -20.84
N TRP A 475 -10.78 -26.94 -19.86
CA TRP A 475 -10.34 -25.55 -20.02
C TRP A 475 -8.82 -25.48 -20.16
N ALA A 476 -8.34 -24.70 -21.11
CA ALA A 476 -6.94 -24.28 -21.15
C ALA A 476 -6.64 -23.36 -19.97
N THR A 477 -5.39 -23.38 -19.46
CA THR A 477 -5.03 -22.62 -18.26
C THR A 477 -3.83 -21.70 -18.50
N LEU A 478 -3.92 -20.48 -17.96
CA LEU A 478 -2.81 -19.55 -17.80
C LEU A 478 -2.61 -19.31 -16.31
N LYS A 479 -1.53 -19.89 -15.76
CA LYS A 479 -1.19 -19.77 -14.34
C LYS A 479 -0.16 -18.67 -14.10
N VAL A 480 -0.41 -17.82 -13.08
CA VAL A 480 0.51 -16.75 -12.66
C VAL A 480 0.59 -16.69 -11.14
N ASP A 481 1.73 -17.09 -10.56
CA ASP A 481 1.98 -17.03 -9.13
C ASP A 481 3.43 -16.64 -8.80
N GLY A 482 3.84 -16.75 -7.53
CA GLY A 482 5.20 -16.44 -7.10
C GLY A 482 6.32 -17.26 -7.77
N ARG A 483 5.98 -18.35 -8.43
CA ARG A 483 6.91 -19.22 -9.18
C ARG A 483 7.08 -18.76 -10.65
N GLY A 484 6.21 -17.87 -11.14
CA GLY A 484 6.25 -17.34 -12.49
C GLY A 484 4.98 -17.58 -13.29
N TRP A 485 5.11 -17.49 -14.61
CA TRP A 485 4.04 -17.67 -15.58
C TRP A 485 4.12 -19.07 -16.20
N TYR A 486 2.97 -19.68 -16.40
CA TYR A 486 2.87 -20.98 -17.06
C TYR A 486 1.62 -21.05 -17.92
N CYS A 487 1.80 -21.40 -19.19
CA CYS A 487 0.75 -21.72 -20.15
C CYS A 487 1.28 -22.83 -21.07
N GLU A 488 0.49 -23.85 -21.30
CA GLU A 488 0.91 -24.96 -22.15
C GLU A 488 1.20 -24.48 -23.58
N GLY A 489 2.38 -24.86 -24.09
CA GLY A 489 2.82 -24.54 -25.46
C GLY A 489 3.29 -23.08 -25.67
N GLU A 490 3.40 -22.26 -24.63
CA GLU A 490 3.88 -20.88 -24.75
C GLU A 490 4.82 -20.53 -23.58
N THR A 491 5.88 -19.78 -23.86
CA THR A 491 6.88 -19.35 -22.87
C THR A 491 6.96 -17.83 -22.72
N ASP A 492 6.44 -17.07 -23.67
CA ASP A 492 6.44 -15.61 -23.63
C ASP A 492 5.19 -15.11 -22.87
N PRO A 493 5.35 -14.41 -21.73
CA PRO A 493 4.23 -13.88 -20.96
C PRO A 493 3.30 -12.94 -21.76
N VAL A 494 3.83 -12.21 -22.73
CA VAL A 494 3.03 -11.32 -23.57
C VAL A 494 2.09 -12.13 -24.45
N LYS A 495 2.61 -13.15 -25.12
CA LYS A 495 1.80 -14.05 -25.96
C LYS A 495 0.81 -14.87 -25.15
N MET A 496 1.19 -15.31 -23.94
CA MET A 496 0.27 -15.98 -23.03
C MET A 496 -0.95 -15.09 -22.71
N LEU A 497 -0.72 -13.81 -22.46
CA LEU A 497 -1.78 -12.85 -22.18
C LEU A 497 -2.63 -12.55 -23.43
N GLU A 498 -1.99 -12.41 -24.61
CA GLU A 498 -2.69 -12.25 -25.90
C GLU A 498 -3.61 -13.44 -26.17
N LYS A 499 -3.14 -14.68 -25.92
CA LYS A 499 -3.93 -15.91 -26.05
C LYS A 499 -5.16 -15.91 -25.12
N PHE A 500 -5.03 -15.36 -23.91
CA PHE A 500 -6.17 -15.19 -23.01
C PHE A 500 -7.12 -14.10 -23.50
N GLN A 501 -6.61 -12.96 -23.99
CA GLN A 501 -7.42 -11.82 -24.40
C GLN A 501 -8.17 -12.04 -25.72
N THR A 502 -7.63 -12.89 -26.60
CA THR A 502 -8.20 -13.12 -27.93
C THR A 502 -8.62 -14.58 -28.06
N PRO A 503 -9.92 -14.90 -27.89
CA PRO A 503 -10.44 -16.24 -28.15
C PRO A 503 -10.18 -16.67 -29.61
N THR A 504 -9.80 -17.93 -29.78
CA THR A 504 -9.62 -18.56 -31.11
C THR A 504 -10.36 -19.89 -31.16
N ASP A 505 -10.64 -20.40 -32.37
CA ASP A 505 -11.27 -21.72 -32.53
C ASP A 505 -10.42 -22.85 -31.92
N GLU A 506 -9.09 -22.69 -31.90
CA GLU A 506 -8.16 -23.64 -31.28
C GLU A 506 -8.15 -23.55 -29.75
N CYS A 507 -8.50 -22.40 -29.18
CA CYS A 507 -8.54 -22.15 -27.74
C CYS A 507 -9.80 -21.36 -27.37
N PRO A 508 -10.99 -21.99 -27.50
CA PRO A 508 -12.26 -21.31 -27.22
C PRO A 508 -12.44 -21.03 -25.73
N LYS A 509 -11.94 -21.91 -24.85
CA LYS A 509 -12.11 -21.83 -23.39
C LYS A 509 -10.76 -21.74 -22.68
N MET A 510 -10.55 -20.66 -21.91
CA MET A 510 -9.31 -20.47 -21.17
C MET A 510 -9.55 -19.78 -19.83
N VAL A 511 -8.92 -20.29 -18.78
CA VAL A 511 -8.97 -19.71 -17.43
C VAL A 511 -7.62 -19.06 -17.10
N PHE A 512 -7.68 -17.83 -16.61
CA PHE A 512 -6.55 -17.19 -15.93
C PHE A 512 -6.61 -17.55 -14.45
N ILE A 513 -5.54 -18.14 -13.91
CA ILE A 513 -5.46 -18.58 -12.52
C ILE A 513 -4.26 -17.90 -11.85
N GLY A 514 -4.49 -17.20 -10.74
CA GLY A 514 -3.39 -16.50 -10.09
C GLY A 514 -3.58 -16.20 -8.61
N GLN A 515 -2.50 -15.66 -8.00
CA GLN A 515 -2.58 -15.02 -6.69
C GLN A 515 -2.83 -13.54 -6.88
N PRO A 516 -3.78 -12.91 -6.14
CA PRO A 516 -4.05 -11.48 -6.29
C PRO A 516 -2.80 -10.61 -6.19
N GLY A 517 -1.89 -10.93 -5.25
CA GLY A 517 -0.66 -10.17 -5.04
C GLY A 517 0.43 -10.35 -6.12
N ALA A 518 0.51 -11.53 -6.73
CA ALA A 518 1.51 -11.84 -7.76
C ALA A 518 1.01 -11.49 -9.18
N ALA A 519 -0.26 -11.75 -9.45
CA ALA A 519 -0.92 -11.54 -10.72
C ALA A 519 -1.62 -10.17 -10.83
N GLY A 520 -1.63 -9.42 -9.74
CA GLY A 520 -2.45 -8.20 -9.61
C GLY A 520 -1.89 -6.96 -10.29
N MET A 521 -0.62 -6.88 -10.72
CA MET A 521 -0.06 -5.61 -11.20
C MET A 521 0.18 -5.58 -12.70
N GLY A 522 -0.37 -4.56 -13.36
CA GLY A 522 -0.11 -4.26 -14.78
C GLY A 522 -0.90 -5.05 -15.82
N LEU A 523 -1.60 -6.13 -15.45
CA LEU A 523 -2.30 -6.98 -16.40
C LEU A 523 -3.65 -6.41 -16.83
N THR A 524 -4.08 -6.71 -18.05
CA THR A 524 -5.42 -6.46 -18.55
C THR A 524 -6.08 -7.81 -18.82
N LEU A 525 -7.26 -8.06 -18.24
CA LEU A 525 -8.00 -9.33 -18.35
C LEU A 525 -9.47 -9.09 -18.78
N THR A 526 -9.68 -8.05 -19.59
CA THR A 526 -11.01 -7.56 -20.00
C THR A 526 -11.80 -8.52 -20.90
N ALA A 527 -11.15 -9.55 -21.43
CA ALA A 527 -11.84 -10.63 -22.16
C ALA A 527 -12.76 -11.46 -21.23
N SER A 528 -12.48 -11.43 -19.91
CA SER A 528 -13.33 -12.10 -18.93
C SER A 528 -14.31 -11.12 -18.27
N PRO A 529 -15.61 -11.40 -18.23
CA PRO A 529 -16.60 -10.64 -17.48
C PRO A 529 -16.73 -11.13 -16.02
N VAL A 530 -15.99 -12.13 -15.60
CA VAL A 530 -16.13 -12.74 -14.27
C VAL A 530 -14.79 -12.99 -13.58
N ILE A 531 -14.77 -12.71 -12.29
CA ILE A 531 -13.71 -13.15 -11.38
C ILE A 531 -14.32 -14.06 -10.33
N ILE A 532 -13.69 -15.21 -10.09
CA ILE A 532 -14.02 -16.12 -9.00
C ILE A 532 -12.87 -16.07 -7.99
N PHE A 533 -13.15 -15.60 -6.78
CA PHE A 533 -12.25 -15.74 -5.66
C PHE A 533 -12.54 -17.07 -4.97
N TYR A 534 -11.76 -18.08 -5.33
CA TYR A 534 -11.81 -19.40 -4.69
C TYR A 534 -11.41 -19.30 -3.22
N SER A 535 -10.42 -18.45 -2.93
CA SER A 535 -10.11 -17.98 -1.58
C SER A 535 -9.52 -16.57 -1.58
N ASN A 536 -9.77 -15.83 -0.50
CA ASN A 536 -9.27 -14.48 -0.28
C ASN A 536 -8.07 -14.46 0.67
N ASP A 537 -7.25 -13.41 0.56
CA ASP A 537 -6.27 -13.02 1.57
C ASP A 537 -6.72 -11.75 2.32
N PHE A 538 -5.94 -11.28 3.30
CA PHE A 538 -6.26 -10.08 4.07
C PHE A 538 -5.86 -8.76 3.39
N ASN A 539 -5.37 -8.81 2.16
CA ASN A 539 -4.85 -7.63 1.46
C ASN A 539 -5.92 -6.97 0.59
N ALA A 540 -6.57 -5.94 1.12
CA ALA A 540 -7.60 -5.20 0.40
C ALA A 540 -7.06 -4.51 -0.86
N GLU A 541 -5.82 -4.03 -0.85
CA GLU A 541 -5.18 -3.42 -2.02
C GLU A 541 -5.06 -4.43 -3.17
N SER A 542 -4.53 -5.63 -2.89
CA SER A 542 -4.41 -6.70 -3.89
C SER A 542 -5.77 -7.15 -4.41
N ARG A 543 -6.80 -7.19 -3.54
CA ARG A 543 -8.18 -7.52 -3.91
C ARG A 543 -8.76 -6.49 -4.89
N ILE A 544 -8.68 -5.21 -4.58
CA ILE A 544 -9.18 -4.12 -5.44
C ILE A 544 -8.43 -4.14 -6.78
N GLN A 545 -7.11 -4.32 -6.74
CA GLN A 545 -6.30 -4.41 -7.94
C GLN A 545 -6.70 -5.60 -8.82
N ALA A 546 -6.99 -6.75 -8.24
CA ALA A 546 -7.43 -7.93 -8.96
C ALA A 546 -8.80 -7.72 -9.64
N GLU A 547 -9.77 -7.14 -8.93
CA GLU A 547 -11.08 -6.80 -9.50
C GLU A 547 -10.97 -5.85 -10.69
N ASP A 548 -10.06 -4.88 -10.61
CA ASP A 548 -9.87 -3.89 -11.67
C ASP A 548 -9.18 -4.43 -12.92
N ARG A 549 -8.75 -5.70 -12.94
CA ARG A 549 -8.20 -6.33 -14.15
C ARG A 549 -9.24 -6.60 -15.21
N ILE A 550 -10.46 -6.90 -14.81
CA ILE A 550 -11.59 -7.10 -15.73
C ILE A 550 -12.44 -5.83 -15.87
N HIS A 551 -12.47 -4.96 -14.85
CA HIS A 551 -13.30 -3.77 -14.79
C HIS A 551 -12.51 -2.50 -15.18
N ARG A 552 -12.30 -2.31 -16.49
CA ARG A 552 -11.57 -1.17 -17.07
C ARG A 552 -11.99 -0.93 -18.52
N PRO A 553 -11.61 0.21 -19.14
CA PRO A 553 -11.85 0.45 -20.56
C PRO A 553 -11.39 -0.72 -21.43
N GLY A 554 -12.25 -1.15 -22.35
CA GLY A 554 -12.03 -2.33 -23.19
C GLY A 554 -12.76 -3.59 -22.72
N MET A 555 -13.45 -3.55 -21.57
CA MET A 555 -14.39 -4.60 -21.17
C MET A 555 -15.68 -4.56 -22.01
N ASP A 556 -16.37 -5.69 -22.11
CA ASP A 556 -17.71 -5.75 -22.70
C ASP A 556 -18.74 -5.14 -21.72
N ALA A 557 -19.21 -3.93 -22.06
CA ALA A 557 -20.14 -3.20 -21.21
C ALA A 557 -21.51 -3.90 -21.07
N ASN A 558 -21.90 -4.74 -22.04
CA ASN A 558 -23.18 -5.47 -21.99
C ASN A 558 -23.12 -6.64 -20.98
N ARG A 559 -21.95 -7.25 -20.81
CA ARG A 559 -21.75 -8.34 -19.86
C ARG A 559 -21.41 -7.86 -18.45
N GLY A 560 -20.87 -6.63 -18.33
CA GLY A 560 -20.47 -6.07 -17.05
C GLY A 560 -19.26 -6.78 -16.43
N ALA A 561 -19.11 -6.66 -15.10
CA ALA A 561 -18.08 -7.31 -14.32
C ALA A 561 -18.68 -7.98 -13.08
N THR A 562 -18.68 -9.30 -13.04
CA THR A 562 -19.18 -10.10 -11.92
C THR A 562 -18.03 -10.60 -11.04
N ILE A 563 -18.13 -10.36 -9.75
CA ILE A 563 -17.15 -10.77 -8.74
C ILE A 563 -17.79 -11.80 -7.84
N ILE A 564 -17.29 -13.02 -7.87
CA ILE A 564 -17.84 -14.16 -7.12
C ILE A 564 -16.89 -14.55 -5.99
N ASP A 565 -17.38 -14.63 -4.77
CA ASP A 565 -16.65 -15.10 -3.60
C ASP A 565 -17.20 -16.45 -3.12
N LEU A 566 -16.31 -17.45 -3.03
CA LEU A 566 -16.65 -18.76 -2.46
C LEU A 566 -16.38 -18.77 -0.96
N ILE A 567 -17.41 -19.01 -0.16
CA ILE A 567 -17.37 -18.99 1.30
C ILE A 567 -17.72 -20.39 1.80
N HIS A 568 -16.77 -21.04 2.45
CA HIS A 568 -16.93 -22.42 2.94
C HIS A 568 -16.84 -22.51 4.46
N LEU A 569 -15.82 -21.87 5.07
CA LEU A 569 -15.66 -21.82 6.51
C LEU A 569 -15.90 -20.40 7.06
N PRO A 570 -16.21 -20.27 8.38
CA PRO A 570 -16.35 -18.96 9.02
C PRO A 570 -15.13 -18.05 8.84
N THR A 571 -13.94 -18.62 8.66
CA THR A 571 -12.72 -17.86 8.34
C THR A 571 -12.77 -17.16 7.00
N ASP A 572 -13.39 -17.76 5.97
CA ASP A 572 -13.57 -17.12 4.66
C ASP A 572 -14.48 -15.90 4.80
N ARG A 573 -15.57 -16.04 5.56
CA ARG A 573 -16.50 -14.94 5.88
C ARG A 573 -15.79 -13.80 6.60
N ALA A 574 -15.06 -14.12 7.67
CA ALA A 574 -14.33 -13.12 8.46
C ALA A 574 -13.29 -12.36 7.62
N ILE A 575 -12.62 -13.03 6.68
CA ILE A 575 -11.69 -12.37 5.76
C ILE A 575 -12.43 -11.43 4.82
N LEU A 576 -13.52 -11.88 4.21
CA LEU A 576 -14.30 -11.07 3.28
C LEU A 576 -14.88 -9.82 3.96
N ASP A 577 -15.43 -9.97 5.17
CA ASP A 577 -15.97 -8.84 5.95
C ASP A 577 -14.85 -7.83 6.32
N ASN A 578 -13.67 -8.32 6.67
CA ASN A 578 -12.51 -7.46 6.92
C ASN A 578 -12.06 -6.70 5.66
N LEU A 579 -12.10 -7.35 4.49
CA LEU A 579 -11.79 -6.71 3.20
C LEU A 579 -12.81 -5.61 2.86
N LYS A 580 -14.10 -5.87 3.05
CA LYS A 580 -15.18 -4.89 2.84
C LYS A 580 -14.99 -3.67 3.75
N ARG A 581 -14.79 -3.89 5.05
CA ARG A 581 -14.56 -2.81 6.02
C ARG A 581 -13.32 -1.96 5.69
N LYS A 582 -12.23 -2.58 5.26
CA LYS A 582 -11.02 -1.85 4.83
C LYS A 582 -11.27 -1.01 3.57
N ARG A 583 -12.07 -1.52 2.63
CA ARG A 583 -12.47 -0.81 1.43
C ARG A 583 -13.33 0.41 1.77
N GLU A 584 -14.34 0.25 2.61
CA GLU A 584 -15.22 1.34 3.08
C GLU A 584 -14.42 2.46 3.73
N LEU A 585 -13.47 2.15 4.62
CA LEU A 585 -12.59 3.14 5.26
C LEU A 585 -11.70 3.88 4.25
N GLN A 586 -11.20 3.16 3.24
CA GLN A 586 -10.40 3.78 2.17
C GLN A 586 -11.26 4.69 1.30
N GLU A 587 -12.44 4.23 0.88
CA GLU A 587 -13.38 5.00 0.08
C GLU A 587 -13.85 6.24 0.84
N LEU A 588 -14.15 6.13 2.13
CA LEU A 588 -14.53 7.26 2.98
C LEU A 588 -13.46 8.35 2.96
N SER A 589 -12.21 8.00 3.20
CA SER A 589 -11.11 8.98 3.20
C SER A 589 -10.88 9.62 1.82
N MET A 590 -11.10 8.86 0.73
CA MET A 590 -11.00 9.36 -0.64
C MET A 590 -12.21 10.24 -1.03
N ILE A 591 -13.42 9.87 -0.62
CA ILE A 591 -14.64 10.65 -0.87
C ILE A 591 -14.54 12.02 -0.19
N GLU A 592 -14.13 12.05 1.06
CA GLU A 592 -13.98 13.30 1.80
C GLU A 592 -12.92 14.22 1.17
N LEU A 593 -11.79 13.67 0.74
CA LEU A 593 -10.79 14.41 -0.05
C LEU A 593 -11.39 15.03 -1.31
N ASN A 594 -12.16 14.26 -2.08
CA ASN A 594 -12.76 14.71 -3.33
C ASN A 594 -13.83 15.80 -3.10
N ASN A 595 -14.68 15.65 -2.07
CA ASN A 595 -15.73 16.63 -1.73
C ASN A 595 -15.13 17.98 -1.39
N TYR A 596 -14.07 18.02 -0.60
CA TYR A 596 -13.37 19.27 -0.28
C TYR A 596 -12.68 19.91 -1.50
N MET A 597 -12.22 19.09 -2.45
CA MET A 597 -11.55 19.61 -3.66
C MET A 597 -12.54 20.23 -4.65
N LYS A 598 -13.73 19.65 -4.80
CA LYS A 598 -14.78 20.18 -5.71
C LYS A 598 -15.49 21.42 -5.18
N GLY A 599 -15.16 21.85 -3.96
CA GLY A 599 -15.70 23.09 -3.38
C GLY A 599 -17.15 23.01 -2.92
N ASP A 600 -17.70 21.79 -2.80
CA ASP A 600 -19.02 21.56 -2.21
C ASP A 600 -18.98 21.89 -0.72
N LYS A 601 -19.12 23.18 -0.41
CA LYS A 601 -19.51 23.64 0.92
C LYS A 601 -20.94 23.17 1.15
N LYS A 602 -21.13 21.97 1.67
CA LYS A 602 -22.36 21.68 2.39
C LYS A 602 -22.35 22.50 3.66
N THR A 603 -23.16 23.56 3.62
CA THR A 603 -23.61 24.37 4.78
C THR A 603 -24.08 23.49 5.93
#